data_91266b247117ab2fd9dd3d119344e651
#
_entry.id   91266b247117ab2fd9dd3d119344e651
#
_cell.length_a   1.000
_cell.length_b   1.000
_cell.length_c   1.000
_cell.angle_alpha   90.00
_cell.angle_beta   90.00
_cell.angle_gamma   90.00
#
_symmetry.space_group_name_H-M   'P 1'
#
loop_
_entity.id
_entity.type
_entity.pdbx_description
1 polymer ?
#
loop_
_entity_poly.entity_id
_entity_poly.type
_entity_poly.pdbx_seq_one_letter_code
_entity_poly.pdbx_strand_id
1 'polypeptide(L)'
;EDNFIAKEGEEFESLKLLYNGEVKIVIDGKEVARARDGAMIGEISFLQGGNATATVQAAQPCRCVVWPKEELRSLLKRNPTMDIAMKHIFSMDLTRKLLGDGGPEPLHV
;
A
#
# COMPACT_ATOMS: atom_id res chain seq x y z
N GLU A 1 6.96 -5.08 20.22
CA GLU A 1 6.21 -3.87 19.90
C GLU A 1 5.40 -4.03 18.63
N ASP A 2 4.11 -3.90 18.77
CA ASP A 2 3.23 -4.14 17.64
C ASP A 2 3.02 -2.87 16.85
N ASN A 3 3.83 -2.69 15.83
CA ASN A 3 3.74 -1.52 14.97
C ASN A 3 3.01 -1.89 13.70
N PHE A 4 1.68 -1.94 13.81
CA PHE A 4 0.86 -2.25 12.65
C PHE A 4 0.59 -0.98 11.86
N ILE A 5 0.86 -1.05 10.57
CA ILE A 5 0.57 0.05 9.65
C ILE A 5 -0.82 -0.15 9.05
N ALA A 6 -1.23 -1.39 8.88
CA ALA A 6 -2.56 -1.74 8.42
C ALA A 6 -2.88 -3.12 8.95
N LYS A 7 -4.18 -3.40 9.15
CA LYS A 7 -4.63 -4.72 9.63
C LYS A 7 -5.66 -5.26 8.66
N GLU A 8 -5.43 -6.48 8.24
CA GLU A 8 -6.31 -7.17 7.30
C GLU A 8 -7.74 -7.17 7.80
N GLY A 9 -8.66 -6.81 6.92
CA GLY A 9 -10.08 -6.79 7.25
C GLY A 9 -10.57 -5.53 7.92
N GLU A 10 -9.67 -4.68 8.41
CA GLU A 10 -10.09 -3.42 9.00
C GLU A 10 -10.28 -2.36 7.95
N GLU A 11 -11.02 -1.33 8.31
CA GLU A 11 -11.33 -0.27 7.37
C GLU A 11 -10.07 0.38 6.84
N PHE A 12 -10.00 0.52 5.53
CA PHE A 12 -8.92 1.25 4.90
C PHE A 12 -9.17 2.75 5.07
N GLU A 13 -8.26 3.44 5.73
CA GLU A 13 -8.43 4.86 6.01
C GLU A 13 -7.48 5.77 5.26
N SER A 14 -6.29 5.28 4.93
CA SER A 14 -5.26 6.12 4.36
C SER A 14 -4.38 5.34 3.42
N LEU A 15 -4.04 5.98 2.31
CA LEU A 15 -2.98 5.47 1.43
C LEU A 15 -1.66 5.89 2.03
N LYS A 16 -0.69 5.00 2.03
CA LYS A 16 0.61 5.29 2.62
C LYS A 16 1.73 4.96 1.64
N LEU A 17 2.76 5.80 1.66
CA LEU A 17 3.99 5.52 0.93
C LEU A 17 5.08 5.26 1.98
N LEU A 18 5.63 4.07 1.95
CA LEU A 18 6.75 3.73 2.82
C LEU A 18 8.02 4.30 2.21
N TYR A 19 8.56 5.36 2.80
CA TYR A 19 9.75 5.94 2.22
C TYR A 19 11.02 5.58 2.98
N ASN A 20 10.90 4.94 4.13
CA ASN A 20 12.07 4.45 4.85
C ASN A 20 11.65 3.32 5.77
N GLY A 21 12.30 2.17 5.62
CA GLY A 21 12.07 1.04 6.48
C GLY A 21 11.71 -0.22 5.73
N GLU A 22 11.25 -1.20 6.50
CA GLU A 22 10.86 -2.48 5.94
C GLU A 22 9.64 -2.98 6.69
N VAL A 23 8.69 -3.55 5.96
CA VAL A 23 7.46 -4.08 6.55
C VAL A 23 7.27 -5.52 6.13
N LYS A 24 6.58 -6.27 7.00
CA LYS A 24 6.11 -7.62 6.71
C LYS A 24 4.67 -7.54 6.23
N ILE A 25 4.36 -8.29 5.19
CA ILE A 25 3.00 -8.36 4.67
C ILE A 25 2.45 -9.72 5.01
N VAL A 26 1.36 -9.72 5.78
CA VAL A 26 0.79 -10.92 6.37
C VAL A 26 -0.64 -11.07 5.90
N ILE A 27 -0.99 -12.25 5.39
CA ILE A 27 -2.35 -12.58 4.99
C ILE A 27 -2.71 -13.91 5.64
N ASP A 28 -3.86 -13.93 6.33
CA ASP A 28 -4.34 -15.13 7.03
C ASP A 28 -3.28 -15.67 7.99
N GLY A 29 -2.60 -14.77 8.66
CA GLY A 29 -1.62 -15.16 9.67
C GLY A 29 -0.28 -15.62 9.13
N LYS A 30 -0.09 -15.57 7.81
CA LYS A 30 1.17 -16.01 7.21
C LYS A 30 1.89 -14.84 6.56
N GLU A 31 3.18 -14.74 6.83
CA GLU A 31 3.99 -13.74 6.17
C GLU A 31 4.17 -14.17 4.72
N VAL A 32 3.62 -13.38 3.80
CA VAL A 32 3.67 -13.73 2.38
C VAL A 32 4.71 -12.93 1.62
N ALA A 33 5.16 -11.81 2.18
CA ALA A 33 6.13 -10.97 1.49
C ALA A 33 6.68 -9.92 2.43
N ARG A 34 7.66 -9.17 1.95
CA ARG A 34 8.17 -7.98 2.62
C ARG A 34 8.29 -6.88 1.60
N ALA A 35 8.14 -5.65 2.06
CA ALA A 35 8.28 -4.48 1.22
C ALA A 35 9.21 -3.49 1.88
N ARG A 36 9.86 -2.68 1.06
CA ARG A 36 10.87 -1.74 1.52
C ARG A 36 10.61 -0.37 0.95
N ASP A 37 11.60 0.51 1.08
CA ASP A 37 11.50 1.90 0.64
C ASP A 37 10.86 2.02 -0.73
N GLY A 38 9.89 2.90 -0.84
CA GLY A 38 9.19 3.15 -2.08
C GLY A 38 7.91 2.37 -2.26
N ALA A 39 7.58 1.47 -1.34
CA ALA A 39 6.36 0.67 -1.47
C ALA A 39 5.13 1.49 -1.12
N MET A 40 4.09 1.33 -1.93
CA MET A 40 2.77 1.90 -1.62
C MET A 40 1.98 0.89 -0.80
N ILE A 41 1.29 1.37 0.21
CA ILE A 41 0.49 0.53 1.08
C ILE A 41 -0.95 0.97 0.99
N GLY A 42 -1.82 0.08 0.56
CA GLY A 42 -3.25 0.34 0.48
C GLY A 42 -3.75 0.75 -0.90
N GLU A 43 -2.91 0.66 -1.94
CA GLU A 43 -3.34 1.12 -3.25
C GLU A 43 -4.50 0.29 -3.81
N ILE A 44 -4.56 -1.01 -3.51
CA ILE A 44 -5.65 -1.83 -4.00
C ILE A 44 -6.96 -1.38 -3.36
N SER A 45 -6.98 -1.17 -2.05
CA SER A 45 -8.18 -0.70 -1.37
C SER A 45 -8.55 0.71 -1.83
N PHE A 46 -7.56 1.54 -2.09
CA PHE A 46 -7.83 2.90 -2.56
C PHE A 46 -8.51 2.87 -3.93
N LEU A 47 -8.03 2.02 -4.83
CA LEU A 47 -8.57 1.95 -6.19
C LEU A 47 -9.91 1.24 -6.25
N GLN A 48 -10.06 0.15 -5.52
CA GLN A 48 -11.23 -0.71 -5.62
C GLN A 48 -12.26 -0.49 -4.51
N GLY A 49 -11.84 0.14 -3.44
CA GLY A 49 -12.67 0.25 -2.24
C GLY A 49 -12.52 -0.99 -1.39
N GLY A 50 -13.19 -0.98 -0.25
CA GLY A 50 -13.16 -2.11 0.64
C GLY A 50 -12.14 -1.96 1.76
N ASN A 51 -12.00 -3.02 2.53
CA ASN A 51 -11.13 -3.02 3.69
C ASN A 51 -9.71 -3.41 3.30
N ALA A 52 -8.79 -3.28 4.25
CA ALA A 52 -7.41 -3.64 4.00
C ALA A 52 -7.32 -5.12 3.61
N THR A 53 -6.51 -5.39 2.59
CA THR A 53 -6.40 -6.74 2.04
C THR A 53 -5.32 -7.56 2.72
N ALA A 54 -4.50 -6.92 3.53
CA ALA A 54 -3.41 -7.60 4.22
C ALA A 54 -3.07 -6.83 5.49
N THR A 55 -2.42 -7.53 6.40
CA THR A 55 -1.82 -6.88 7.57
C THR A 55 -0.41 -6.46 7.19
N VAL A 56 -0.08 -5.21 7.46
CA VAL A 56 1.25 -4.67 7.19
C VAL A 56 1.85 -4.28 8.53
N GLN A 57 2.93 -4.95 8.89
CA GLN A 57 3.57 -4.77 10.18
C GLN A 57 5.00 -4.30 9.99
N ALA A 58 5.40 -3.29 10.74
CA ALA A 58 6.77 -2.80 10.65
C ALA A 58 7.74 -3.87 11.13
N ALA A 59 8.72 -4.18 10.31
CA ALA A 59 9.80 -5.10 10.69
C ALA A 59 10.95 -4.36 11.34
N GLN A 60 10.98 -3.05 11.15
CA GLN A 60 11.95 -2.15 11.77
C GLN A 60 11.30 -0.77 11.77
N PRO A 61 11.90 0.23 12.41
CA PRO A 61 11.29 1.56 12.41
C PRO A 61 11.05 2.05 11.00
N CYS A 62 9.84 2.51 10.74
CA CYS A 62 9.40 2.91 9.40
C CYS A 62 8.93 4.35 9.40
N ARG A 63 9.08 4.99 8.24
CA ARG A 63 8.54 6.32 8.00
C ARG A 63 7.67 6.28 6.77
N CYS A 64 6.47 6.80 6.90
CA CYS A 64 5.49 6.78 5.83
C CYS A 64 4.95 8.17 5.57
N VAL A 65 4.65 8.45 4.31
CA VAL A 65 3.81 9.59 3.96
C VAL A 65 2.38 9.06 3.95
N VAL A 66 1.47 9.77 4.61
CA VAL A 66 0.11 9.29 4.82
C VAL A 66 -0.87 10.26 4.14
N TRP A 67 -1.75 9.70 3.31
CA TRP A 67 -2.82 10.47 2.68
C TRP A 67 -4.15 9.88 3.11
N PRO A 68 -4.95 10.60 3.91
CA PRO A 68 -6.31 10.14 4.22
C PRO A 68 -7.08 9.95 2.92
N LYS A 69 -7.81 8.85 2.83
CA LYS A 69 -8.42 8.47 1.55
C LYS A 69 -9.42 9.50 1.04
N GLU A 70 -10.21 10.08 1.93
CA GLU A 70 -11.22 11.02 1.49
C GLU A 70 -10.60 12.31 0.96
N GLU A 71 -9.56 12.77 1.64
CA GLU A 71 -8.88 13.98 1.21
C GLU A 71 -8.18 13.76 -0.12
N LEU A 72 -7.55 12.60 -0.28
CA LEU A 72 -6.86 12.29 -1.51
C LEU A 72 -7.85 12.15 -2.67
N ARG A 73 -8.97 11.44 -2.43
CA ARG A 73 -9.98 11.30 -3.48
C ARG A 73 -10.54 12.64 -3.90
N SER A 74 -10.80 13.51 -2.93
CA SER A 74 -11.31 14.84 -3.23
C SER A 74 -10.30 15.64 -4.06
N LEU A 75 -9.03 15.56 -3.69
CA LEU A 75 -7.98 16.26 -4.43
C LEU A 75 -7.89 15.76 -5.87
N LEU A 76 -7.90 14.44 -6.05
CA LEU A 76 -7.78 13.84 -7.37
C LEU A 76 -9.00 14.14 -8.23
N LYS A 77 -10.17 14.22 -7.62
CA LYS A 77 -11.40 14.54 -8.34
C LYS A 77 -11.34 15.95 -8.92
N ARG A 78 -10.70 16.87 -8.20
CA ARG A 78 -10.57 18.26 -8.65
C ARG A 78 -9.40 18.45 -9.61
N ASN A 79 -8.53 17.45 -9.75
CA ASN A 79 -7.32 17.57 -10.55
C ASN A 79 -7.19 16.35 -11.46
N PRO A 80 -7.91 16.34 -12.61
CA PRO A 80 -7.91 15.15 -13.48
C PRO A 80 -6.52 14.72 -13.96
N THR A 81 -5.64 15.68 -14.23
CA THR A 81 -4.29 15.34 -14.65
C THR A 81 -3.53 14.60 -13.56
N MET A 82 -3.67 15.06 -12.33
CA MET A 82 -3.04 14.41 -11.19
C MET A 82 -3.64 13.03 -10.97
N ASP A 83 -4.95 12.87 -11.15
CA ASP A 83 -5.61 11.59 -11.02
C ASP A 83 -5.03 10.58 -12.01
N ILE A 84 -4.87 10.99 -13.26
CA ILE A 84 -4.29 10.12 -14.28
C ILE A 84 -2.86 9.73 -13.92
N ALA A 85 -2.06 10.71 -13.48
CA ALA A 85 -0.68 10.46 -13.11
C ALA A 85 -0.59 9.48 -11.93
N MET A 86 -1.46 9.66 -10.93
CA MET A 86 -1.46 8.80 -9.76
C MET A 86 -1.84 7.38 -10.13
N LYS A 87 -2.84 7.22 -10.99
CA LYS A 87 -3.25 5.88 -11.43
C LYS A 87 -2.15 5.20 -12.21
N HIS A 88 -1.39 5.97 -12.98
CA HIS A 88 -0.25 5.42 -13.70
C HIS A 88 0.81 4.90 -12.72
N ILE A 89 1.09 5.68 -11.69
CA ILE A 89 2.06 5.27 -10.67
C ILE A 89 1.59 4.00 -9.97
N PHE A 90 0.31 3.93 -9.63
CA PHE A 90 -0.25 2.73 -9.01
C PHE A 90 -0.11 1.53 -9.92
N SER A 91 -0.41 1.72 -11.21
CA SER A 91 -0.31 0.63 -12.18
C SER A 91 1.11 0.11 -12.28
N MET A 92 2.09 1.00 -12.31
CA MET A 92 3.49 0.59 -12.35
C MET A 92 3.89 -0.15 -11.08
N ASP A 93 3.46 0.35 -9.93
CA ASP A 93 3.78 -0.27 -8.65
C ASP A 93 3.19 -1.67 -8.57
N LEU A 94 1.93 -1.81 -8.96
CA LEU A 94 1.26 -3.12 -8.94
C LEU A 94 1.91 -4.08 -9.92
N THR A 95 2.26 -3.61 -11.12
CA THR A 95 2.92 -4.45 -12.10
C THR A 95 4.24 -4.97 -11.55
N ARG A 96 5.01 -4.11 -10.92
CA ARG A 96 6.28 -4.52 -10.34
C ARG A 96 6.07 -5.56 -9.25
N LYS A 97 5.06 -5.37 -8.41
CA LYS A 97 4.75 -6.33 -7.35
C LYS A 97 4.31 -7.67 -7.92
N LEU A 98 3.48 -7.64 -8.96
CA LEU A 98 2.98 -8.88 -9.57
C LEU A 98 4.09 -9.64 -10.26
N LEU A 99 5.04 -8.93 -10.88
CA LEU A 99 6.19 -9.59 -11.51
C LEU A 99 7.23 -9.99 -10.49
N GLY A 100 7.07 -9.51 -9.26
CA GLY A 100 7.90 -9.95 -8.18
C GLY A 100 9.26 -9.32 -8.13
N ASP A 101 9.48 -8.25 -8.88
CA ASP A 101 10.76 -7.55 -8.78
C ASP A 101 11.91 -8.53 -8.87
N GLY A 102 11.82 -9.50 -9.77
CA GLY A 102 12.79 -10.56 -9.86
C GLY A 102 12.44 -11.76 -9.02
N GLY A 103 11.42 -11.69 -8.20
CA GLY A 103 10.91 -12.81 -7.45
C GLY A 103 9.65 -13.36 -8.06
N PRO A 104 9.28 -14.57 -7.72
CA PRO A 104 8.10 -15.22 -8.30
C PRO A 104 6.81 -14.90 -7.60
N GLU A 105 6.86 -14.25 -6.46
CA GLU A 105 5.69 -14.08 -5.60
C GLU A 105 4.97 -12.78 -5.87
N PRO A 106 3.72 -12.83 -6.31
CA PRO A 106 2.96 -11.59 -6.45
C PRO A 106 2.63 -11.00 -5.08
N LEU A 107 2.63 -9.67 -5.01
CA LEU A 107 2.25 -8.94 -3.81
C LEU A 107 0.91 -8.27 -4.03
N HIS A 108 0.01 -8.40 -3.06
CA HIS A 108 -1.30 -7.77 -3.12
C HIS A 108 -1.53 -7.04 -1.80
N VAL A 109 -1.17 -5.78 -1.75
CA VAL A 109 -1.26 -5.01 -0.52
C VAL A 109 -2.22 -3.86 -0.65
#